data_3a2ebd88d9e556effb5adcb8ab8d957f
#
_entry.id   3a2ebd88d9e556effb5adcb8ab8d957f
#
_cell.length_a   1.000
_cell.length_b   1.000
_cell.length_c   1.000
_cell.angle_alpha   90.00
_cell.angle_beta   90.00
_cell.angle_gamma   90.00
#
_symmetry.space_group_name_H-M   'P 1'
#
loop_
_entity.id
_entity.type
_entity.pdbx_description
1 polymer ?
#
loop_
_entity_poly.entity_id
_entity_poly.type
_entity_poly.pdbx_seq_one_letter_code
_entity_poly.pdbx_strand_id
1 'polypeptide(L)'
;MVDIQTISIAIASGSVVAGVVYYALQLRHQTKMRKTDLLTRLYSIMVSKDWLEAWQKVQERKALNYDDYLREYGTVEINEVYVFFQQLGILLKKGLIDVDMIPLSYGQVNAQWEKVKPVLEGGRRKWSTPRLGNEAEYLVSELRKKEERGA
;
A
#
# COMPACT_ATOMS: atom_id res chain seq x y z
N MET A 1 16.54 6.89 59.13
CA MET A 1 15.21 7.44 58.79
C MET A 1 15.24 7.84 57.31
N VAL A 2 14.32 7.36 56.53
CA VAL A 2 14.18 7.80 55.12
C VAL A 2 13.57 9.19 55.16
N ASP A 3 14.28 10.17 54.58
CA ASP A 3 13.83 11.56 54.60
C ASP A 3 12.62 11.74 53.66
N ILE A 4 11.65 12.55 54.07
CA ILE A 4 10.45 12.85 53.29
C ILE A 4 10.80 13.35 51.88
N GLN A 5 11.89 14.11 51.75
CA GLN A 5 12.38 14.56 50.47
C GLN A 5 12.78 13.40 49.54
N THR A 6 13.46 12.39 50.09
CA THR A 6 13.88 11.20 49.32
C THR A 6 12.66 10.41 48.83
N ILE A 7 11.62 10.28 49.64
CA ILE A 7 10.37 9.62 49.29
C ILE A 7 9.64 10.41 48.18
N SER A 8 9.57 11.74 48.31
CA SER A 8 8.92 12.59 47.33
C SER A 8 9.62 12.53 45.97
N ILE A 9 10.96 12.52 45.93
CA ILE A 9 11.77 12.39 44.73
C ILE A 9 11.55 11.00 44.07
N ALA A 10 11.50 9.94 44.88
CA ALA A 10 11.27 8.59 44.37
C ALA A 10 9.88 8.44 43.72
N ILE A 11 8.84 8.99 44.38
CA ILE A 11 7.48 8.99 43.84
C ILE A 11 7.40 9.82 42.53
N ALA A 12 8.01 11.02 42.50
CA ALA A 12 8.03 11.87 41.34
C ALA A 12 8.76 11.18 40.16
N SER A 13 9.90 10.58 40.42
CA SER A 13 10.68 9.84 39.40
C SER A 13 9.91 8.63 38.90
N GLY A 14 9.27 7.86 39.76
CA GLY A 14 8.43 6.71 39.36
C GLY A 14 7.24 7.13 38.51
N SER A 15 6.61 8.26 38.84
CA SER A 15 5.49 8.81 38.04
C SER A 15 5.91 9.23 36.63
N VAL A 16 7.09 9.84 36.50
CA VAL A 16 7.63 10.22 35.17
C VAL A 16 7.89 8.98 34.32
N VAL A 17 8.54 7.96 34.87
CA VAL A 17 8.83 6.71 34.17
C VAL A 17 7.54 6.02 33.75
N ALA A 18 6.55 5.91 34.65
CA ALA A 18 5.24 5.34 34.33
C ALA A 18 4.52 6.12 33.24
N GLY A 19 4.59 7.47 33.28
CA GLY A 19 4.03 8.33 32.26
C GLY A 19 4.67 8.11 30.86
N VAL A 20 5.99 7.99 30.80
CA VAL A 20 6.73 7.72 29.54
C VAL A 20 6.36 6.34 28.99
N VAL A 21 6.33 5.31 29.82
CA VAL A 21 5.92 3.95 29.40
C VAL A 21 4.47 3.94 28.90
N TYR A 22 3.55 4.56 29.64
CA TYR A 22 2.16 4.69 29.23
C TYR A 22 2.03 5.39 27.87
N TYR A 23 2.72 6.51 27.71
CA TYR A 23 2.72 7.27 26.44
C TYR A 23 3.28 6.44 25.27
N ALA A 24 4.38 5.72 25.47
CA ALA A 24 4.95 4.83 24.47
C ALA A 24 3.98 3.71 24.07
N LEU A 25 3.28 3.10 25.04
CA LEU A 25 2.25 2.08 24.76
C LEU A 25 1.06 2.68 24.00
N GLN A 26 0.63 3.88 24.36
CA GLN A 26 -0.45 4.59 23.69
C GLN A 26 -0.11 4.93 22.24
N LEU A 27 1.13 5.39 21.97
CA LEU A 27 1.61 5.63 20.60
C LEU A 27 1.63 4.35 19.77
N ARG A 28 2.10 3.24 20.33
CA ARG A 28 2.07 1.93 19.64
C ARG A 28 0.65 1.50 19.33
N HIS A 29 -0.27 1.67 20.26
CA HIS A 29 -1.68 1.34 20.05
C HIS A 29 -2.30 2.20 18.95
N GLN A 30 -2.07 3.51 18.97
CA GLN A 30 -2.55 4.43 17.91
C GLN A 30 -1.99 4.07 16.54
N THR A 31 -0.70 3.71 16.44
CA THR A 31 -0.08 3.28 15.18
C THR A 31 -0.73 2.01 14.65
N LYS A 32 -1.01 1.04 15.53
CA LYS A 32 -1.71 -0.21 15.16
C LYS A 32 -3.14 0.07 14.67
N MET A 33 -3.86 0.95 15.35
CA MET A 33 -5.22 1.35 14.96
C MET A 33 -5.24 2.02 13.58
N ARG A 34 -4.28 2.91 13.29
CA ARG A 34 -4.15 3.57 11.99
C ARG A 34 -3.86 2.56 10.86
N LYS A 35 -2.97 1.60 11.09
CA LYS A 35 -2.71 0.52 10.12
C LYS A 35 -3.96 -0.31 9.85
N THR A 36 -4.72 -0.65 10.87
CA THR A 36 -5.98 -1.39 10.74
C THR A 36 -7.03 -0.59 9.95
N ASP A 37 -7.17 0.70 10.21
CA ASP A 37 -8.10 1.57 9.46
C ASP A 37 -7.71 1.64 7.97
N LEU A 38 -6.43 1.82 7.67
CA LEU A 38 -5.93 1.79 6.29
C LEU A 38 -6.25 0.47 5.58
N LEU A 39 -6.03 -0.66 6.25
CA LEU A 39 -6.36 -1.98 5.72
C LEU A 39 -7.85 -2.12 5.45
N THR A 40 -8.69 -1.72 6.40
CA THR A 40 -10.14 -1.78 6.24
C THR A 40 -10.62 -0.98 5.03
N ARG A 41 -10.05 0.20 4.81
CA ARG A 41 -10.34 1.03 3.62
C ARG A 41 -9.89 0.38 2.32
N LEU A 42 -8.68 -0.20 2.30
CA LEU A 42 -8.17 -0.92 1.13
C LEU A 42 -9.05 -2.13 0.78
N TYR A 43 -9.42 -2.92 1.79
CA TYR A 43 -10.35 -4.05 1.60
C TYR A 43 -11.72 -3.57 1.10
N SER A 44 -12.24 -2.48 1.63
CA SER A 44 -13.51 -1.89 1.18
C SER A 44 -13.48 -1.53 -0.31
N ILE A 45 -12.36 -0.97 -0.80
CA ILE A 45 -12.18 -0.69 -2.24
C ILE A 45 -12.16 -1.99 -3.03
N MET A 46 -11.38 -2.99 -2.60
CA MET A 46 -11.21 -4.26 -3.30
C MET A 46 -12.50 -5.09 -3.42
N VAL A 47 -13.43 -4.95 -2.49
CA VAL A 47 -14.73 -5.66 -2.55
C VAL A 47 -15.83 -4.81 -3.18
N SER A 48 -15.54 -3.58 -3.58
CA SER A 48 -16.52 -2.73 -4.28
C SER A 48 -16.85 -3.33 -5.66
N LYS A 49 -18.09 -3.15 -6.08
CA LYS A 49 -18.55 -3.64 -7.38
C LYS A 49 -17.71 -3.05 -8.52
N ASP A 50 -17.49 -1.76 -8.49
CA ASP A 50 -16.76 -1.05 -9.54
C ASP A 50 -15.33 -1.57 -9.70
N TRP A 51 -14.62 -1.77 -8.57
CA TRP A 51 -13.28 -2.36 -8.57
C TRP A 51 -13.26 -3.79 -9.13
N LEU A 52 -14.19 -4.63 -8.69
CA LEU A 52 -14.27 -6.02 -9.16
C LEU A 52 -14.56 -6.09 -10.66
N GLU A 53 -15.44 -5.24 -11.17
CA GLU A 53 -15.72 -5.14 -12.61
C GLU A 53 -14.51 -4.64 -13.39
N ALA A 54 -13.83 -3.60 -12.90
CA ALA A 54 -12.62 -3.09 -13.54
C ALA A 54 -11.50 -4.15 -13.57
N TRP A 55 -11.29 -4.84 -12.45
CA TRP A 55 -10.33 -5.94 -12.34
C TRP A 55 -10.59 -7.05 -13.35
N GLN A 56 -11.83 -7.53 -13.41
CA GLN A 56 -12.24 -8.58 -14.34
C GLN A 56 -12.07 -8.15 -15.80
N LYS A 57 -12.55 -6.96 -16.16
CA LYS A 57 -12.42 -6.44 -17.52
C LYS A 57 -10.97 -6.32 -17.97
N VAL A 58 -10.08 -5.79 -17.10
CA VAL A 58 -8.64 -5.70 -17.45
C VAL A 58 -8.04 -7.08 -17.57
N GLN A 59 -8.41 -8.03 -16.73
CA GLN A 59 -7.92 -9.41 -16.79
C GLN A 59 -8.29 -10.11 -18.11
N GLU A 60 -9.48 -9.89 -18.63
CA GLU A 60 -9.99 -10.49 -19.88
C GLU A 60 -9.39 -9.82 -21.14
N ARG A 61 -8.91 -8.58 -21.02
CA ARG A 61 -8.37 -7.83 -22.17
C ARG A 61 -6.97 -8.29 -22.56
N LYS A 62 -6.62 -8.03 -23.82
CA LYS A 62 -5.26 -8.28 -24.32
C LYS A 62 -4.28 -7.21 -23.85
N ALA A 63 -3.03 -7.60 -23.66
CA ALA A 63 -1.94 -6.64 -23.47
C ALA A 63 -1.66 -5.94 -24.82
N LEU A 64 -1.85 -4.64 -24.87
CA LEU A 64 -1.66 -3.80 -26.04
C LEU A 64 -0.79 -2.60 -25.69
N ASN A 65 -0.18 -1.96 -26.70
CA ASN A 65 0.46 -0.67 -26.51
C ASN A 65 -0.56 0.41 -26.13
N TYR A 66 -0.08 1.58 -25.73
CA TYR A 66 -0.91 2.69 -25.25
C TYR A 66 -2.03 3.08 -26.21
N ASP A 67 -1.69 3.35 -27.49
CA ASP A 67 -2.65 3.87 -28.46
C ASP A 67 -3.69 2.83 -28.86
N ASP A 68 -3.28 1.59 -29.07
CA ASP A 68 -4.19 0.49 -29.41
C ASP A 68 -5.10 0.13 -28.24
N TYR A 69 -4.58 0.12 -27.02
CA TYR A 69 -5.38 -0.16 -25.84
C TYR A 69 -6.47 0.90 -25.63
N LEU A 70 -6.10 2.19 -25.74
CA LEU A 70 -7.06 3.28 -25.60
C LEU A 70 -8.15 3.25 -26.66
N ARG A 71 -7.78 2.95 -27.90
CA ARG A 71 -8.71 2.86 -29.03
C ARG A 71 -9.71 1.72 -28.85
N GLU A 72 -9.25 0.56 -28.36
CA GLU A 72 -10.07 -0.65 -28.24
C GLU A 72 -10.89 -0.67 -26.93
N TYR A 73 -10.31 -0.27 -25.81
CA TYR A 73 -10.89 -0.47 -24.49
C TYR A 73 -11.16 0.82 -23.70
N GLY A 74 -10.57 1.93 -24.09
CA GLY A 74 -10.61 3.16 -23.30
C GLY A 74 -9.66 3.12 -22.08
N THR A 75 -9.84 4.05 -21.15
CA THR A 75 -8.90 4.25 -20.03
C THR A 75 -9.47 3.96 -18.64
N VAL A 76 -10.79 3.88 -18.50
CA VAL A 76 -11.44 3.90 -17.18
C VAL A 76 -10.95 2.75 -16.30
N GLU A 77 -11.17 1.53 -16.72
CA GLU A 77 -10.90 0.36 -15.89
C GLU A 77 -9.40 0.12 -15.67
N ILE A 78 -8.58 0.34 -16.69
CA ILE A 78 -7.13 0.20 -16.52
C ILE A 78 -6.54 1.26 -15.59
N ASN A 79 -7.11 2.47 -15.58
CA ASN A 79 -6.71 3.51 -14.64
C ASN A 79 -7.14 3.17 -13.20
N GLU A 80 -8.30 2.57 -12.99
CA GLU A 80 -8.70 2.11 -11.66
C GLU A 80 -7.72 1.09 -11.09
N VAL A 81 -7.35 0.08 -11.87
CA VAL A 81 -6.35 -0.92 -11.47
C VAL A 81 -4.98 -0.28 -11.24
N TYR A 82 -4.53 0.57 -12.15
CA TYR A 82 -3.26 1.28 -12.05
C TYR A 82 -3.20 2.18 -10.81
N VAL A 83 -4.22 3.02 -10.58
CA VAL A 83 -4.27 3.94 -9.43
C VAL A 83 -4.27 3.17 -8.13
N PHE A 84 -4.96 2.04 -8.05
CA PHE A 84 -4.94 1.18 -6.87
C PHE A 84 -3.53 0.62 -6.60
N PHE A 85 -2.83 0.13 -7.63
CA PHE A 85 -1.44 -0.33 -7.48
C PHE A 85 -0.50 0.80 -7.07
N GLN A 86 -0.70 1.99 -7.63
CA GLN A 86 0.07 3.18 -7.27
C GLN A 86 -0.14 3.55 -5.79
N GLN A 87 -1.38 3.54 -5.31
CA GLN A 87 -1.70 3.80 -3.91
C GLN A 87 -1.05 2.77 -2.97
N LEU A 88 -1.17 1.48 -3.27
CA LEU A 88 -0.52 0.42 -2.47
C LEU A 88 0.99 0.60 -2.45
N GLY A 89 1.60 0.90 -3.59
CA GLY A 89 3.04 1.15 -3.70
C GLY A 89 3.50 2.36 -2.88
N ILE A 90 2.73 3.44 -2.87
CA ILE A 90 3.00 4.63 -2.04
C ILE A 90 2.92 4.28 -0.55
N LEU A 91 1.86 3.60 -0.11
CA LEU A 91 1.68 3.22 1.29
C LEU A 91 2.79 2.28 1.77
N LEU A 92 3.16 1.32 0.94
CA LEU A 92 4.24 0.37 1.20
C LEU A 92 5.60 1.07 1.28
N LYS A 93 5.92 1.94 0.31
CA LYS A 93 7.18 2.70 0.26
C LYS A 93 7.35 3.65 1.45
N LYS A 94 6.24 4.20 1.94
CA LYS A 94 6.21 5.06 3.15
C LYS A 94 6.19 4.27 4.46
N GLY A 95 6.16 2.94 4.43
CA GLY A 95 6.09 2.09 5.63
C GLY A 95 4.77 2.20 6.39
N LEU A 96 3.72 2.71 5.76
CA LEU A 96 2.39 2.82 6.36
C LEU A 96 1.65 1.48 6.39
N ILE A 97 1.98 0.59 5.45
CA ILE A 97 1.56 -0.82 5.43
C ILE A 97 2.80 -1.70 5.19
N ASP A 98 2.69 -2.95 5.56
CA ASP A 98 3.70 -3.97 5.30
C ASP A 98 3.26 -4.84 4.11
N VAL A 99 4.20 -5.40 3.36
CA VAL A 99 3.89 -6.25 2.19
C VAL A 99 3.02 -7.46 2.55
N ASP A 100 3.14 -7.95 3.80
CA ASP A 100 2.33 -9.07 4.30
C ASP A 100 0.87 -8.71 4.55
N MET A 101 0.57 -7.43 4.65
CA MET A 101 -0.80 -6.93 4.80
C MET A 101 -1.56 -6.83 3.48
N ILE A 102 -0.86 -6.97 2.34
CA ILE A 102 -1.48 -6.89 1.02
C ILE A 102 -2.15 -8.23 0.71
N PRO A 103 -3.48 -8.25 0.48
CA PRO A 103 -4.26 -9.48 0.34
C PRO A 103 -4.18 -10.08 -1.08
N LEU A 104 -3.35 -9.51 -1.96
CA LEU A 104 -3.13 -9.97 -3.32
C LEU A 104 -1.81 -10.73 -3.42
N SER A 105 -1.82 -11.88 -4.09
CA SER A 105 -0.61 -12.61 -4.42
C SER A 105 0.16 -11.92 -5.56
N TYR A 106 1.47 -12.20 -5.66
CA TYR A 106 2.27 -11.73 -6.80
C TYR A 106 1.66 -12.16 -8.13
N GLY A 107 1.23 -13.42 -8.27
CA GLY A 107 0.64 -13.92 -9.50
C GLY A 107 -0.60 -13.14 -9.95
N GLN A 108 -1.49 -12.80 -9.00
CA GLN A 108 -2.67 -11.98 -9.29
C GLN A 108 -2.30 -10.56 -9.75
N VAL A 109 -1.39 -9.93 -9.05
CA VAL A 109 -0.94 -8.56 -9.38
C VAL A 109 -0.17 -8.56 -10.70
N ASN A 110 0.71 -9.53 -10.92
CA ASN A 110 1.50 -9.62 -12.15
C ASN A 110 0.63 -9.85 -13.39
N ALA A 111 -0.43 -10.66 -13.29
CA ALA A 111 -1.35 -10.87 -14.40
C ALA A 111 -2.02 -9.56 -14.87
N GLN A 112 -2.35 -8.68 -13.94
CA GLN A 112 -2.86 -7.33 -14.24
C GLN A 112 -1.73 -6.41 -14.73
N TRP A 113 -0.57 -6.49 -14.10
CA TRP A 113 0.58 -5.65 -14.43
C TRP A 113 1.06 -5.83 -15.87
N GLU A 114 1.05 -7.05 -16.39
CA GLU A 114 1.35 -7.34 -17.81
C GLU A 114 0.45 -6.56 -18.78
N LYS A 115 -0.75 -6.19 -18.37
CA LYS A 115 -1.70 -5.37 -19.15
C LYS A 115 -1.47 -3.86 -18.93
N VAL A 116 -1.20 -3.47 -17.69
CA VAL A 116 -1.01 -2.07 -17.28
C VAL A 116 0.31 -1.51 -17.80
N LYS A 117 1.39 -2.30 -17.69
CA LYS A 117 2.76 -1.85 -18.00
C LYS A 117 2.94 -1.27 -19.40
N PRO A 118 2.50 -1.91 -20.49
CA PRO A 118 2.66 -1.36 -21.84
C PRO A 118 1.92 -0.02 -22.03
N VAL A 119 0.73 0.10 -21.43
CA VAL A 119 -0.06 1.34 -21.47
C VAL A 119 0.63 2.45 -20.67
N LEU A 120 1.17 2.12 -19.52
CA LEU A 120 1.92 3.05 -18.67
C LEU A 120 3.19 3.56 -19.36
N GLU A 121 3.96 2.67 -19.99
CA GLU A 121 5.17 3.02 -20.75
C GLU A 121 4.85 3.94 -21.95
N GLY A 122 3.75 3.70 -22.64
CA GLY A 122 3.25 4.60 -23.68
C GLY A 122 2.87 5.98 -23.12
N GLY A 123 2.20 6.01 -21.99
CA GLY A 123 1.87 7.26 -21.28
C GLY A 123 3.11 8.04 -20.85
N ARG A 124 4.13 7.36 -20.32
CA ARG A 124 5.43 7.98 -19.96
C ARG A 124 6.06 8.72 -21.14
N ARG A 125 6.05 8.08 -22.31
CA ARG A 125 6.58 8.70 -23.54
C ARG A 125 5.72 9.86 -24.02
N LYS A 126 4.40 9.66 -24.04
CA LYS A 126 3.45 10.66 -24.57
C LYS A 126 3.45 11.96 -23.76
N TRP A 127 3.56 11.86 -22.44
CA TRP A 127 3.50 13.02 -21.54
C TRP A 127 4.86 13.44 -20.99
N SER A 128 5.95 12.84 -21.43
CA SER A 128 7.31 13.10 -20.95
C SER A 128 7.42 13.00 -19.41
N THR A 129 6.76 12.01 -18.83
CA THR A 129 6.71 11.76 -17.38
C THR A 129 7.35 10.42 -17.03
N PRO A 130 8.71 10.33 -16.99
CA PRO A 130 9.43 9.06 -16.82
C PRO A 130 9.16 8.38 -15.47
N ARG A 131 8.72 9.13 -14.46
CA ARG A 131 8.43 8.61 -13.11
C ARG A 131 6.99 8.11 -12.94
N LEU A 132 6.16 8.22 -13.95
CA LEU A 132 4.78 7.76 -13.90
C LEU A 132 4.76 6.26 -13.56
N GLY A 133 4.07 5.88 -12.48
CA GLY A 133 3.90 4.50 -12.07
C GLY A 133 5.08 3.85 -11.34
N ASN A 134 6.09 4.59 -10.92
CA ASN A 134 7.23 4.03 -10.20
C ASN A 134 6.82 3.31 -8.91
N GLU A 135 5.81 3.82 -8.21
CA GLU A 135 5.31 3.21 -6.98
C GLU A 135 4.53 1.93 -7.26
N ALA A 136 3.79 1.86 -8.36
CA ALA A 136 3.16 0.62 -8.83
C ALA A 136 4.21 -0.44 -9.19
N GLU A 137 5.29 -0.06 -9.90
CA GLU A 137 6.43 -0.95 -10.15
C GLU A 137 7.08 -1.44 -8.84
N TYR A 138 7.23 -0.55 -7.88
CA TYR A 138 7.75 -0.89 -6.55
C TYR A 138 6.87 -1.95 -5.86
N LEU A 139 5.55 -1.78 -5.87
CA LEU A 139 4.61 -2.78 -5.35
C LEU A 139 4.85 -4.16 -5.97
N VAL A 140 4.90 -4.24 -7.30
CA VAL A 140 5.10 -5.50 -8.03
C VAL A 140 6.42 -6.16 -7.63
N SER A 141 7.49 -5.36 -7.50
CA SER A 141 8.81 -5.86 -7.10
C SER A 141 8.83 -6.42 -5.67
N GLU A 142 8.16 -5.76 -4.73
CA GLU A 142 8.09 -6.20 -3.33
C GLU A 142 7.24 -7.47 -3.15
N LEU A 143 6.14 -7.59 -3.90
CA LEU A 143 5.34 -8.82 -3.92
C LEU A 143 6.11 -9.99 -4.51
N ARG A 144 6.91 -9.78 -5.56
CA ARG A 144 7.80 -10.79 -6.12
C ARG A 144 8.81 -11.28 -5.07
N LYS A 145 9.49 -10.36 -4.41
CA LYS A 145 10.46 -10.69 -3.35
C LYS A 145 9.82 -11.45 -2.19
N LYS A 146 8.57 -11.12 -1.84
CA LYS A 146 7.81 -11.84 -0.82
C LYS A 146 7.57 -13.28 -1.24
N GLU A 147 7.13 -13.52 -2.47
CA GLU A 147 6.88 -14.86 -2.99
C GLU A 147 8.16 -15.70 -3.05
N GLU A 148 9.27 -15.14 -3.53
CA GLU A 148 10.59 -15.78 -3.57
C GLU A 148 11.12 -16.15 -2.18
N ARG A 149 10.79 -15.37 -1.14
CA ARG A 149 11.18 -15.66 0.26
C ARG A 149 10.29 -16.73 0.91
N GLY A 150 9.06 -16.88 0.44
CA GLY A 150 8.10 -17.86 0.95
C GLY A 150 8.14 -19.22 0.23
N ALA A 151 8.87 -19.29 -0.87
CA ALA A 151 9.12 -20.54 -1.60
C ALA A 151 10.40 -21.21 -1.09
#